data_22242d1e2781c72fcaa0b7428807404f
#
_entry.id   22242d1e2781c72fcaa0b7428807404f
#
_cell.length_a   1.000
_cell.length_b   1.000
_cell.length_c   1.000
_cell.angle_alpha   90.00
_cell.angle_beta   90.00
_cell.angle_gamma   90.00
#
_symmetry.space_group_name_H-M   'P 1'
#
loop_
_entity.id
_entity.type
_entity.pdbx_description
1 polymer ?
#
loop_
_entity_poly.entity_id
_entity_poly.type
_entity_poly.pdbx_seq_one_letter_code
_entity_poly.pdbx_strand_id
1 'polypeptide(L)'
;MKRYSLQLLLLLCVGLLSACISESMDSQETPSKVKEGDDIPSFTLHASDGQEVSSTALDGQVYVLTFFDTGCPDCQQELQVLQRIYDKFHSVIPVLNIPRSQSKDEVQAYWSKAGLTMPFHIPDNLELYYQFATRTIPRTYVIDEKGKVCATFTDSPIADFDTLEAILQEKITEADSRRGSVNLSMKFRVPAMGGSMDEYYFRNEYVVTRLDVYFYNAATKKFFTKVVIKDLSDAESTSNTQYDITYIFENFRLRGGIYDVFAIANYDYSPDKVENEDDFLNMIDSVSYKEGIEANIPDNGAVMTSRATALIAVNLIPWIDKTYALNIDMERVMAKLQIGVAQNSFQLTHEGKKYADINITNYKLVNLNRQYYLFQHKDSLPTFTAQPTFTLNEHFTEYKEEGQQYVVDPFFYQKTTNTADVNKPHDYYKYWYGDFNTDNFASMPSANNYGYAYILENTSFKTYQKNGYSPGIIFKAAVNPVFVYLYDPVLRQLKEENRPEYWPQTIYLYQNNFYGSIQAINSASGMTLDELAAYTDNQLKTYGIKQCKFNMGVYETYYAYWIQHRIGSSDEMEPMEYGIIRNNFYKIHIVGISGIGHSSIVPEIMRDNYPNSYADVIVDH
;
A
#
# COMPACT_ATOMS: atom_id res chain seq x y z
N MET A 1 74.65 54.93 48.01
CA MET A 1 74.91 54.24 46.76
C MET A 1 74.42 52.75 46.73
N LYS A 2 73.62 52.25 47.68
CA LYS A 2 73.15 50.85 47.68
C LYS A 2 71.65 50.66 47.34
N ARG A 3 70.92 51.74 47.11
CA ARG A 3 69.47 51.65 46.76
C ARG A 3 69.17 51.70 45.23
N TYR A 4 70.07 52.26 44.46
CA TYR A 4 69.89 52.34 43.00
C TYR A 4 70.33 51.08 42.26
N SER A 5 71.19 50.28 42.85
CA SER A 5 71.63 49.00 42.26
C SER A 5 70.55 47.93 42.27
N LEU A 6 69.64 47.94 43.27
CA LEU A 6 68.61 46.94 43.41
C LEU A 6 67.39 47.26 42.48
N GLN A 7 67.11 48.55 42.25
CA GLN A 7 66.08 48.96 41.34
C GLN A 7 66.43 48.72 39.85
N LEU A 8 67.77 48.90 39.55
CA LEU A 8 68.22 48.60 38.18
C LEU A 8 68.27 47.12 37.89
N LEU A 9 68.52 46.27 38.89
CA LEU A 9 68.48 44.81 38.75
C LEU A 9 67.02 44.28 38.60
N LEU A 10 66.08 44.93 39.31
CA LEU A 10 64.67 44.58 39.21
C LEU A 10 64.07 44.98 37.82
N LEU A 11 64.49 46.13 37.29
CA LEU A 11 64.09 46.57 35.94
C LEU A 11 64.72 45.69 34.85
N LEU A 12 65.97 45.20 35.06
CA LEU A 12 66.56 44.25 34.09
C LEU A 12 65.91 42.87 34.13
N CYS A 13 65.50 42.39 35.32
CA CYS A 13 64.75 41.12 35.43
C CYS A 13 63.36 41.21 34.85
N VAL A 14 62.64 42.34 34.96
CA VAL A 14 61.30 42.54 34.32
C VAL A 14 61.44 42.66 32.80
N GLY A 15 62.54 43.29 32.29
CA GLY A 15 62.81 43.35 30.85
C GLY A 15 63.14 42.00 30.23
N LEU A 16 63.81 41.12 30.97
CA LEU A 16 64.13 39.76 30.50
C LEU A 16 62.95 38.82 30.56
N LEU A 17 61.97 39.02 31.45
CA LEU A 17 60.73 38.27 31.48
C LEU A 17 59.78 38.72 30.37
N SER A 18 59.82 39.96 29.91
CA SER A 18 59.05 40.43 28.75
C SER A 18 59.64 39.98 27.42
N ALA A 19 60.95 39.71 27.36
CA ALA A 19 61.59 39.17 26.15
C ALA A 19 61.36 37.67 25.94
N CYS A 20 61.00 36.90 27.00
CA CYS A 20 60.67 35.51 26.89
C CYS A 20 59.18 35.28 26.57
N ILE A 21 58.34 36.33 26.56
CA ILE A 21 56.90 36.22 26.18
C ILE A 21 56.70 36.68 24.74
N SER A 22 57.70 37.10 24.02
CA SER A 22 57.61 37.46 22.59
C SER A 22 58.23 36.40 21.65
N GLU A 23 58.48 35.18 22.13
CA GLU A 23 58.65 34.06 21.23
C GLU A 23 57.24 33.58 20.83
N SER A 24 56.86 34.06 19.65
CA SER A 24 55.89 33.42 18.75
C SER A 24 54.80 32.63 19.49
N MET A 25 53.74 33.30 19.87
CA MET A 25 52.46 32.70 19.46
C MET A 25 52.56 32.57 17.93
N ASP A 26 53.30 31.59 17.47
CA ASP A 26 53.08 30.95 16.21
C ASP A 26 51.58 30.71 16.19
N SER A 27 50.92 31.27 15.24
CA SER A 27 49.49 31.10 15.01
C SER A 27 49.17 29.64 15.28
N GLN A 28 48.56 29.31 16.43
CA GLN A 28 47.92 28.01 16.54
C GLN A 28 46.92 28.01 15.38
N GLU A 29 47.27 27.31 14.31
CA GLU A 29 46.36 27.07 13.21
C GLU A 29 45.06 26.64 13.83
N THR A 30 44.04 27.49 13.68
CA THR A 30 42.70 27.14 14.18
C THR A 30 42.33 25.81 13.56
N PRO A 31 41.85 24.81 14.33
CA PRO A 31 41.51 23.50 13.79
C PRO A 31 40.54 23.58 12.61
N SER A 32 39.73 24.64 12.55
CA SER A 32 38.75 24.91 11.48
C SER A 32 39.29 26.00 10.56
N LYS A 33 39.46 25.67 9.29
CA LYS A 33 39.75 26.63 8.22
C LYS A 33 38.47 27.24 7.69
N VAL A 34 37.39 26.45 7.63
CA VAL A 34 36.04 26.88 7.22
C VAL A 34 35.17 27.02 8.48
N LYS A 35 34.49 28.16 8.60
CA LYS A 35 33.68 28.56 9.75
C LYS A 35 32.30 29.04 9.29
N GLU A 36 31.40 29.22 10.24
CA GLU A 36 30.09 29.84 9.95
C GLU A 36 30.24 31.19 9.27
N GLY A 37 29.50 31.40 8.20
CA GLY A 37 29.54 32.56 7.32
C GLY A 37 30.52 32.44 6.14
N ASP A 38 31.42 31.48 6.13
CA ASP A 38 32.37 31.28 5.03
C ASP A 38 31.68 30.56 3.84
N ASP A 39 32.24 30.80 2.64
CA ASP A 39 31.92 29.99 1.47
C ASP A 39 32.65 28.65 1.55
N ILE A 40 31.99 27.58 1.10
CA ILE A 40 32.62 26.26 1.09
C ILE A 40 33.67 26.17 -0.04
N PRO A 41 34.77 25.42 0.17
CA PRO A 41 35.67 25.05 -0.91
C PRO A 41 35.00 24.24 -1.98
N SER A 42 35.42 24.39 -3.23
CA SER A 42 34.93 23.56 -4.35
C SER A 42 35.39 22.11 -4.18
N PHE A 43 34.48 21.15 -4.49
CA PHE A 43 34.76 19.72 -4.43
C PHE A 43 34.07 18.94 -5.52
N THR A 44 34.62 17.75 -5.81
CA THR A 44 33.97 16.67 -6.55
C THR A 44 34.07 15.40 -5.72
N LEU A 45 32.97 14.66 -5.61
CA LEU A 45 32.80 13.45 -4.82
C LEU A 45 32.19 12.35 -5.66
N HIS A 46 32.49 11.11 -5.33
CA HIS A 46 31.84 9.94 -5.91
C HIS A 46 31.02 9.21 -4.84
N ALA A 47 29.70 9.19 -4.98
CA ALA A 47 28.82 8.46 -4.09
C ALA A 47 29.10 6.95 -4.15
N SER A 48 28.69 6.25 -3.09
CA SER A 48 28.88 4.79 -2.99
C SER A 48 28.25 4.00 -4.14
N ASP A 49 27.21 4.54 -4.80
CA ASP A 49 26.55 4.00 -5.99
C ASP A 49 27.23 4.40 -7.32
N GLY A 50 28.29 5.23 -7.26
CA GLY A 50 29.06 5.66 -8.42
C GLY A 50 28.58 6.98 -9.05
N GLN A 51 27.58 7.65 -8.50
CA GLN A 51 27.17 8.98 -8.98
C GLN A 51 28.21 10.03 -8.58
N GLU A 52 28.49 10.97 -9.50
CA GLU A 52 29.35 12.12 -9.23
C GLU A 52 28.53 13.27 -8.65
N VAL A 53 29.02 13.87 -7.56
CA VAL A 53 28.43 15.03 -6.89
C VAL A 53 29.50 16.13 -6.79
N SER A 54 29.24 17.28 -7.38
CA SER A 54 30.09 18.47 -7.28
C SER A 54 29.45 19.57 -6.45
N SER A 55 30.29 20.44 -5.84
CA SER A 55 29.79 21.60 -5.11
C SER A 55 28.89 22.49 -5.97
N THR A 56 29.20 22.63 -7.26
CA THR A 56 28.39 23.43 -8.20
C THR A 56 27.04 22.78 -8.54
N ALA A 57 26.93 21.46 -8.45
CA ALA A 57 25.66 20.77 -8.64
C ALA A 57 24.71 20.97 -7.42
N LEU A 58 25.26 21.43 -6.29
CA LEU A 58 24.51 21.70 -5.07
C LEU A 58 24.13 23.18 -4.91
N ASP A 59 24.47 24.03 -5.87
CA ASP A 59 24.08 25.44 -5.84
C ASP A 59 22.56 25.60 -5.72
N GLY A 60 22.14 26.47 -4.83
CA GLY A 60 20.72 26.71 -4.55
C GLY A 60 20.08 25.68 -3.60
N GLN A 61 20.84 24.74 -3.07
CA GLN A 61 20.35 23.72 -2.13
C GLN A 61 20.92 23.93 -0.74
N VAL A 62 20.11 23.61 0.27
CA VAL A 62 20.60 23.36 1.63
C VAL A 62 21.11 21.93 1.69
N TYR A 63 22.25 21.68 2.31
CA TYR A 63 22.76 20.32 2.46
C TYR A 63 23.66 20.16 3.69
N VAL A 64 23.90 18.91 4.08
CA VAL A 64 24.81 18.53 5.16
C VAL A 64 26.06 17.89 4.57
N LEU A 65 27.22 18.28 5.06
CA LEU A 65 28.53 17.72 4.70
C LEU A 65 29.26 17.30 5.95
N THR A 66 29.64 16.03 6.06
CA THR A 66 30.31 15.49 7.25
C THR A 66 31.61 14.76 6.89
N PHE A 67 32.69 15.11 7.55
CA PHE A 67 33.94 14.33 7.53
C PHE A 67 34.02 13.41 8.74
N PHE A 68 34.33 12.14 8.51
CA PHE A 68 34.37 11.12 9.55
C PHE A 68 35.50 10.11 9.36
N ASP A 69 35.69 9.24 10.36
CA ASP A 69 36.49 8.02 10.30
C ASP A 69 35.74 6.93 11.08
N THR A 70 35.63 5.74 10.49
CA THR A 70 34.86 4.62 11.07
C THR A 70 35.50 4.03 12.34
N GLY A 71 36.80 4.34 12.61
CA GLY A 71 37.48 3.97 13.83
C GLY A 71 37.33 4.98 14.98
N CYS A 72 36.74 6.14 14.72
CA CYS A 72 36.55 7.20 15.72
C CYS A 72 35.22 7.01 16.48
N PRO A 73 35.23 6.87 17.83
CA PRO A 73 33.99 6.64 18.59
C PRO A 73 32.96 7.78 18.44
N ASP A 74 33.41 9.04 18.47
CA ASP A 74 32.52 10.19 18.32
C ASP A 74 31.89 10.23 16.90
N CYS A 75 32.69 9.89 15.88
CA CYS A 75 32.15 9.72 14.53
C CYS A 75 31.10 8.62 14.44
N GLN A 76 31.33 7.48 15.09
CA GLN A 76 30.37 6.39 15.12
C GLN A 76 29.03 6.82 15.75
N GLN A 77 29.07 7.63 16.80
CA GLN A 77 27.87 8.18 17.43
C GLN A 77 27.17 9.18 16.51
N GLU A 78 27.91 10.09 15.87
CA GLU A 78 27.33 11.10 14.98
C GLU A 78 26.76 10.49 13.70
N LEU A 79 27.35 9.42 13.16
CA LEU A 79 26.82 8.69 11.99
C LEU A 79 25.42 8.12 12.25
N GLN A 80 25.08 7.73 13.49
CA GLN A 80 23.72 7.33 13.84
C GLN A 80 22.73 8.50 13.84
N VAL A 81 23.18 9.68 14.25
CA VAL A 81 22.39 10.92 14.15
C VAL A 81 22.17 11.28 12.70
N LEU A 82 23.21 11.22 11.87
CA LEU A 82 23.14 11.52 10.45
C LEU A 82 22.27 10.51 9.70
N GLN A 83 22.22 9.24 10.10
CA GLN A 83 21.27 8.28 9.53
C GLN A 83 19.83 8.72 9.80
N ARG A 84 19.49 9.13 11.01
CA ARG A 84 18.15 9.64 11.34
C ARG A 84 17.82 10.93 10.55
N ILE A 85 18.78 11.80 10.36
CA ILE A 85 18.64 13.01 9.51
C ILE A 85 18.41 12.59 8.06
N TYR A 86 19.18 11.63 7.57
CA TYR A 86 19.00 11.09 6.23
C TYR A 86 17.61 10.48 6.05
N ASP A 87 17.18 9.62 6.97
CA ASP A 87 15.86 8.99 6.93
C ASP A 87 14.72 10.01 6.85
N LYS A 88 14.89 11.15 7.52
CA LYS A 88 13.88 12.22 7.54
C LYS A 88 13.97 13.18 6.35
N PHE A 89 15.17 13.52 5.89
CA PHE A 89 15.39 14.63 4.97
C PHE A 89 16.02 14.27 3.62
N HIS A 90 16.39 13.00 3.36
CA HIS A 90 17.10 12.59 2.13
C HIS A 90 16.37 12.98 0.83
N SER A 91 15.07 13.08 0.90
CA SER A 91 14.23 13.52 -0.22
C SER A 91 14.23 15.04 -0.43
N VAL A 92 14.72 15.80 0.54
CA VAL A 92 14.67 17.27 0.58
C VAL A 92 16.04 17.88 0.42
N ILE A 93 17.05 17.28 1.08
CA ILE A 93 18.41 17.77 1.08
C ILE A 93 19.42 16.63 0.87
N PRO A 94 20.54 16.90 0.20
CA PRO A 94 21.68 16.00 0.16
C PRO A 94 22.34 15.87 1.55
N VAL A 95 22.74 14.66 1.91
CA VAL A 95 23.57 14.36 3.09
C VAL A 95 24.85 13.69 2.61
N LEU A 96 25.95 14.42 2.69
CA LEU A 96 27.24 14.02 2.14
C LEU A 96 28.15 13.53 3.27
N ASN A 97 28.37 12.24 3.37
CA ASN A 97 29.24 11.61 4.36
C ASN A 97 30.58 11.27 3.70
N ILE A 98 31.66 11.90 4.12
CA ILE A 98 32.99 11.85 3.47
C ILE A 98 34.00 11.25 4.44
N PRO A 99 34.57 10.07 4.15
CA PRO A 99 35.65 9.53 4.96
C PRO A 99 36.90 10.40 4.81
N ARG A 100 37.56 10.69 5.93
CA ARG A 100 38.76 11.55 5.95
C ARG A 100 39.93 10.93 5.18
N SER A 101 40.15 9.62 5.33
CA SER A 101 41.33 8.95 4.75
C SER A 101 41.12 7.46 4.51
N GLN A 102 39.87 6.95 4.57
CA GLN A 102 39.58 5.55 4.41
C GLN A 102 39.18 5.21 2.97
N SER A 103 39.47 3.99 2.58
CA SER A 103 39.07 3.46 1.29
C SER A 103 37.56 3.15 1.25
N LYS A 104 36.99 3.01 0.04
CA LYS A 104 35.60 2.61 -0.18
C LYS A 104 35.27 1.30 0.54
N ASP A 105 36.14 0.30 0.45
CA ASP A 105 35.91 -1.03 1.02
C ASP A 105 35.87 -1.02 2.55
N GLU A 106 36.74 -0.23 3.19
CA GLU A 106 36.75 -0.06 4.65
C GLU A 106 35.45 0.59 5.14
N VAL A 107 35.00 1.64 4.45
CA VAL A 107 33.73 2.33 4.78
C VAL A 107 32.55 1.40 4.54
N GLN A 108 32.48 0.70 3.43
CA GLN A 108 31.40 -0.23 3.09
C GLN A 108 31.28 -1.35 4.13
N ALA A 109 32.40 -1.88 4.61
CA ALA A 109 32.38 -2.90 5.65
C ALA A 109 31.77 -2.39 6.96
N TYR A 110 32.07 -1.14 7.33
CA TYR A 110 31.47 -0.51 8.50
C TYR A 110 29.98 -0.23 8.29
N TRP A 111 29.57 0.34 7.14
CA TRP A 111 28.17 0.62 6.80
C TRP A 111 27.29 -0.62 6.95
N SER A 112 27.74 -1.74 6.37
CA SER A 112 27.04 -3.02 6.48
C SER A 112 26.92 -3.52 7.92
N LYS A 113 28.00 -3.36 8.72
CA LYS A 113 28.01 -3.77 10.12
C LYS A 113 27.12 -2.90 11.01
N ALA A 114 27.10 -1.58 10.74
CA ALA A 114 26.36 -0.61 11.53
C ALA A 114 24.89 -0.43 11.09
N GLY A 115 24.47 -1.09 9.99
CA GLY A 115 23.12 -1.00 9.45
C GLY A 115 22.79 0.36 8.85
N LEU A 116 23.81 1.08 8.33
CA LEU A 116 23.62 2.40 7.73
C LEU A 116 23.15 2.26 6.28
N THR A 117 22.14 3.03 5.89
CA THR A 117 21.55 3.04 4.52
C THR A 117 21.84 4.34 3.78
N MET A 118 22.22 5.41 4.49
CA MET A 118 22.61 6.67 3.87
C MET A 118 23.84 6.49 2.97
N PRO A 119 23.98 7.25 1.87
CA PRO A 119 25.17 7.18 1.01
C PRO A 119 26.41 7.71 1.72
N PHE A 120 27.57 7.21 1.36
CA PHE A 120 28.85 7.82 1.64
C PHE A 120 29.55 8.20 0.33
N HIS A 121 30.46 9.16 0.41
CA HIS A 121 31.05 9.82 -0.75
C HIS A 121 32.56 9.81 -0.66
N ILE A 122 33.22 9.26 -1.67
CA ILE A 122 34.68 9.23 -1.74
C ILE A 122 35.17 10.46 -2.51
N PRO A 123 36.06 11.27 -1.94
CA PRO A 123 36.62 12.41 -2.65
C PRO A 123 37.69 11.98 -3.68
N ASP A 124 37.85 12.76 -4.75
CA ASP A 124 38.89 12.53 -5.78
C ASP A 124 40.30 12.53 -5.19
N ASN A 125 40.51 13.35 -4.17
CA ASN A 125 41.76 13.35 -3.42
C ASN A 125 41.49 13.48 -1.90
N LEU A 126 42.32 12.84 -1.13
CA LEU A 126 42.24 12.83 0.33
C LEU A 126 42.60 14.18 0.98
N GLU A 127 43.08 15.15 0.20
CA GLU A 127 43.41 16.49 0.69
C GLU A 127 42.15 17.38 0.85
N LEU A 128 41.00 16.96 0.35
CA LEU A 128 39.76 17.73 0.48
C LEU A 128 39.49 18.11 1.94
N TYR A 129 39.66 17.19 2.88
CA TYR A 129 39.51 17.47 4.31
C TYR A 129 40.38 18.67 4.78
N TYR A 130 41.62 18.78 4.29
CA TYR A 130 42.54 19.85 4.69
C TYR A 130 42.19 21.22 4.13
N GLN A 131 41.26 21.31 3.22
CA GLN A 131 40.66 22.59 2.80
C GLN A 131 39.66 23.10 3.85
N PHE A 132 38.99 22.20 4.58
CA PHE A 132 38.01 22.53 5.60
C PHE A 132 38.61 22.65 7.01
N ALA A 133 39.60 21.82 7.33
CA ALA A 133 40.17 21.74 8.66
C ALA A 133 41.59 21.17 8.65
N THR A 134 42.34 21.33 9.75
CA THR A 134 43.68 20.78 9.92
C THR A 134 43.68 19.50 10.75
N ARG A 135 42.75 19.40 11.70
CA ARG A 135 42.62 18.27 12.63
C ARG A 135 41.21 18.19 13.19
N THR A 136 40.89 17.11 13.88
CA THR A 136 39.60 16.82 14.52
C THR A 136 38.50 16.34 13.58
N ILE A 137 37.96 15.20 13.91
CA ILE A 137 36.74 14.58 13.35
C ILE A 137 35.91 14.01 14.53
N PRO A 138 34.59 13.87 14.46
CA PRO A 138 33.74 14.23 13.32
C PRO A 138 33.74 15.74 13.05
N ARG A 139 33.32 16.09 11.85
CA ARG A 139 33.16 17.48 11.48
C ARG A 139 32.00 17.62 10.50
N THR A 140 30.92 18.19 10.99
CA THR A 140 29.67 18.36 10.22
C THR A 140 29.41 19.83 9.97
N TYR A 141 29.11 20.14 8.73
CA TYR A 141 28.73 21.47 8.25
C TYR A 141 27.29 21.41 7.70
N VAL A 142 26.49 22.41 8.04
CA VAL A 142 25.24 22.71 7.39
C VAL A 142 25.48 23.88 6.43
N ILE A 143 25.17 23.70 5.18
CA ILE A 143 25.38 24.70 4.12
C ILE A 143 24.01 25.20 3.64
N ASP A 144 23.88 26.50 3.52
CA ASP A 144 22.66 27.14 3.01
C ASP A 144 22.61 27.14 1.47
N GLU A 145 21.50 27.59 0.91
CA GLU A 145 21.24 27.66 -0.54
C GLU A 145 22.17 28.63 -1.29
N LYS A 146 22.99 29.41 -0.56
CA LYS A 146 24.00 30.33 -1.15
C LYS A 146 25.40 29.74 -1.10
N GLY A 147 25.54 28.51 -0.64
CA GLY A 147 26.83 27.86 -0.47
C GLY A 147 27.61 28.33 0.77
N LYS A 148 26.94 29.00 1.74
CA LYS A 148 27.56 29.44 2.98
C LYS A 148 27.34 28.45 4.11
N VAL A 149 28.36 28.29 4.94
CA VAL A 149 28.26 27.50 6.16
C VAL A 149 27.39 28.25 7.17
N CYS A 150 26.28 27.67 7.58
CA CYS A 150 25.35 28.23 8.56
C CYS A 150 25.42 27.57 9.93
N ALA A 151 26.00 26.37 10.03
CA ALA A 151 26.32 25.72 11.30
C ALA A 151 27.51 24.78 11.15
N THR A 152 28.28 24.62 12.22
CA THR A 152 29.44 23.72 12.30
C THR A 152 29.41 22.93 13.59
N PHE A 153 29.51 21.61 13.49
CA PHE A 153 29.68 20.70 14.62
C PHE A 153 31.04 20.00 14.55
N THR A 154 31.61 19.71 15.71
CA THR A 154 32.92 19.05 15.81
C THR A 154 32.83 17.93 16.87
N ASP A 155 33.97 17.44 17.34
CA ASP A 155 34.05 16.53 18.48
C ASP A 155 33.55 17.15 19.81
N SER A 156 33.36 18.47 19.86
CA SER A 156 32.86 19.19 21.04
C SER A 156 32.17 20.51 20.64
N PRO A 157 30.87 20.53 20.54
CA PRO A 157 29.93 19.39 20.60
C PRO A 157 29.85 18.61 19.28
N ILE A 158 29.54 17.32 19.37
CA ILE A 158 29.09 16.55 18.23
C ILE A 158 27.64 16.95 17.88
N ALA A 159 27.22 16.76 16.63
CA ALA A 159 25.85 17.05 16.22
C ALA A 159 24.86 16.14 16.96
N ASP A 160 23.85 16.72 17.59
CA ASP A 160 22.68 16.01 18.07
C ASP A 160 21.52 16.16 17.10
N PHE A 161 20.58 15.20 17.14
CA PHE A 161 19.49 15.15 16.18
C PHE A 161 18.59 16.38 16.25
N ASP A 162 18.16 16.79 17.44
CA ASP A 162 17.16 17.83 17.61
C ASP A 162 17.70 19.21 17.18
N THR A 163 18.96 19.50 17.52
CA THR A 163 19.62 20.73 17.10
C THR A 163 19.84 20.77 15.59
N LEU A 164 20.34 19.67 15.01
CA LEU A 164 20.60 19.61 13.57
C LEU A 164 19.29 19.67 12.77
N GLU A 165 18.25 18.99 13.24
CA GLU A 165 16.93 19.05 12.66
C GLU A 165 16.35 20.48 12.66
N ALA A 166 16.41 21.18 13.79
CA ALA A 166 15.88 22.54 13.91
C ALA A 166 16.58 23.51 12.93
N ILE A 167 17.92 23.42 12.83
CA ILE A 167 18.71 24.25 11.90
C ILE A 167 18.31 23.93 10.46
N LEU A 168 18.20 22.66 10.10
CA LEU A 168 17.82 22.26 8.74
C LEU A 168 16.43 22.76 8.38
N GLN A 169 15.44 22.61 9.25
CA GLN A 169 14.07 23.11 9.02
C GLN A 169 14.05 24.62 8.82
N GLU A 170 14.81 25.37 9.64
CA GLU A 170 14.94 26.82 9.49
C GLU A 170 15.53 27.18 8.13
N LYS A 171 16.68 26.60 7.76
CA LYS A 171 17.39 26.94 6.52
C LYS A 171 16.63 26.52 5.26
N ILE A 172 15.96 25.39 5.27
CA ILE A 172 15.08 24.96 4.17
C ILE A 172 13.92 25.97 4.01
N THR A 173 13.28 26.38 5.12
CA THR A 173 12.20 27.36 5.09
C THR A 173 12.68 28.72 4.55
N GLU A 174 13.86 29.18 4.96
CA GLU A 174 14.47 30.41 4.45
C GLU A 174 14.77 30.32 2.95
N ALA A 175 15.38 29.20 2.50
CA ALA A 175 15.66 28.95 1.10
C ALA A 175 14.38 28.98 0.27
N ASP A 176 13.35 28.25 0.71
CA ASP A 176 12.05 28.22 0.06
C ASP A 176 11.40 29.60 -0.04
N SER A 177 11.56 30.43 0.99
CA SER A 177 11.01 31.79 1.00
C SER A 177 11.62 32.72 -0.05
N ARG A 178 12.85 32.46 -0.49
CA ARG A 178 13.61 33.30 -1.43
C ARG A 178 13.50 32.83 -2.89
N ARG A 179 12.99 31.61 -3.11
CA ARG A 179 12.87 31.05 -4.47
C ARG A 179 11.83 31.78 -5.31
N GLY A 180 12.13 32.00 -6.57
CA GLY A 180 11.19 32.57 -7.53
C GLY A 180 10.12 31.56 -7.98
N SER A 181 9.16 32.02 -8.80
CA SER A 181 8.20 31.11 -9.44
C SER A 181 8.80 30.45 -10.67
N VAL A 182 8.41 29.23 -10.93
CA VAL A 182 8.79 28.46 -12.11
C VAL A 182 7.60 27.95 -12.87
N ASN A 183 7.82 27.60 -14.12
CA ASN A 183 6.84 26.90 -14.94
C ASN A 183 6.90 25.40 -14.63
N LEU A 184 5.72 24.81 -14.41
CA LEU A 184 5.53 23.40 -14.15
C LEU A 184 4.66 22.81 -15.27
N SER A 185 5.10 21.71 -15.85
CA SER A 185 4.30 20.83 -16.71
C SER A 185 3.94 19.60 -15.91
N MET A 186 2.66 19.32 -15.74
CA MET A 186 2.17 18.18 -14.97
C MET A 186 1.61 17.13 -15.92
N LYS A 187 2.09 15.92 -15.78
CA LYS A 187 1.66 14.76 -16.56
C LYS A 187 1.06 13.70 -15.64
N PHE A 188 -0.23 13.46 -15.81
CA PHE A 188 -0.98 12.47 -15.04
C PHE A 188 -1.26 11.26 -15.91
N ARG A 189 -0.79 10.10 -15.49
CA ARG A 189 -1.06 8.83 -16.16
C ARG A 189 -2.12 8.05 -15.39
N VAL A 190 -3.19 7.68 -16.07
CA VAL A 190 -4.22 6.77 -15.58
C VAL A 190 -3.97 5.41 -16.24
N PRO A 191 -3.35 4.45 -15.54
CA PRO A 191 -3.06 3.14 -16.12
C PRO A 191 -4.33 2.31 -16.29
N ALA A 192 -4.25 1.31 -17.17
CA ALA A 192 -5.28 0.28 -17.25
C ALA A 192 -5.44 -0.46 -15.91
N MET A 193 -6.65 -0.90 -15.59
CA MET A 193 -6.92 -1.71 -14.43
C MET A 193 -6.52 -3.17 -14.75
N GLY A 194 -5.60 -3.74 -13.95
CA GLY A 194 -5.21 -5.15 -14.07
C GLY A 194 -4.31 -5.55 -15.25
N GLY A 195 -3.81 -4.62 -16.04
CA GLY A 195 -2.73 -4.86 -17.02
C GLY A 195 -3.02 -5.84 -18.17
N SER A 196 -4.23 -6.35 -18.33
CA SER A 196 -4.60 -7.32 -19.37
C SER A 196 -5.21 -6.65 -20.60
N MET A 197 -4.75 -7.08 -21.78
CA MET A 197 -5.05 -6.43 -23.06
C MET A 197 -6.41 -6.78 -23.68
N ASP A 198 -7.18 -7.71 -23.12
CA ASP A 198 -8.33 -8.31 -23.83
C ASP A 198 -9.70 -7.94 -23.27
N GLU A 199 -9.84 -6.91 -22.41
CA GLU A 199 -11.08 -6.75 -21.68
C GLU A 199 -11.71 -5.37 -21.73
N TYR A 200 -13.03 -5.39 -21.60
CA TYR A 200 -13.93 -4.25 -21.68
C TYR A 200 -13.61 -3.21 -20.60
N TYR A 201 -13.10 -2.06 -21.04
CA TYR A 201 -12.96 -0.87 -20.21
C TYR A 201 -14.20 -0.01 -20.33
N PHE A 202 -14.81 0.31 -19.21
CA PHE A 202 -15.88 1.30 -19.19
C PHE A 202 -15.29 2.70 -19.11
N ARG A 203 -15.88 3.64 -19.84
CA ARG A 203 -15.38 5.03 -19.90
C ARG A 203 -15.19 5.65 -18.51
N ASN A 204 -16.10 5.39 -17.58
CA ASN A 204 -16.05 5.91 -16.22
C ASN A 204 -14.91 5.31 -15.36
N GLU A 205 -14.21 4.30 -15.83
CA GLU A 205 -13.03 3.76 -15.15
C GLU A 205 -11.78 4.61 -15.37
N TYR A 206 -11.68 5.33 -16.46
CA TYR A 206 -10.48 6.08 -16.85
C TYR A 206 -10.71 7.57 -17.10
N VAL A 207 -11.94 8.01 -17.24
CA VAL A 207 -12.22 9.42 -17.47
C VAL A 207 -11.88 10.24 -16.22
N VAL A 208 -11.20 11.36 -16.43
CA VAL A 208 -10.94 12.35 -15.40
C VAL A 208 -11.68 13.61 -15.79
N THR A 209 -12.59 14.09 -14.94
CA THR A 209 -13.39 15.29 -15.14
C THR A 209 -12.99 16.41 -14.19
N ARG A 210 -12.33 16.06 -13.10
CA ARG A 210 -11.76 16.98 -12.11
C ARG A 210 -10.46 16.41 -11.58
N LEU A 211 -9.47 17.26 -11.37
CA LEU A 211 -8.19 16.92 -10.80
C LEU A 211 -7.78 17.98 -9.79
N ASP A 212 -7.57 17.58 -8.56
CA ASP A 212 -7.10 18.39 -7.45
C ASP A 212 -5.67 17.97 -7.10
N VAL A 213 -4.72 18.90 -7.21
CA VAL A 213 -3.30 18.66 -6.94
C VAL A 213 -2.88 19.43 -5.70
N TYR A 214 -2.38 18.74 -4.71
CA TYR A 214 -1.95 19.28 -3.42
C TYR A 214 -0.44 19.30 -3.32
N PHE A 215 0.09 20.40 -2.85
CA PHE A 215 1.51 20.60 -2.62
C PHE A 215 1.74 20.81 -1.12
N TYR A 216 2.56 19.98 -0.53
CA TYR A 216 3.02 20.10 0.85
C TYR A 216 4.51 20.43 0.85
N ASN A 217 4.95 21.33 1.74
CA ASN A 217 6.39 21.54 1.92
C ASN A 217 7.03 20.26 2.47
N ALA A 218 7.97 19.68 1.75
CA ALA A 218 8.51 18.37 2.05
C ALA A 218 9.26 18.31 3.39
N ALA A 219 9.85 19.43 3.87
CA ALA A 219 10.55 19.48 5.13
C ALA A 219 9.63 19.65 6.34
N THR A 220 8.62 20.54 6.21
CA THR A 220 7.73 20.89 7.33
C THR A 220 6.45 20.08 7.34
N LYS A 221 6.16 19.33 6.26
CA LYS A 221 4.93 18.56 6.07
C LYS A 221 3.65 19.41 6.19
N LYS A 222 3.77 20.72 5.89
CA LYS A 222 2.66 21.67 5.94
C LYS A 222 2.11 21.96 4.55
N PHE A 223 0.81 22.14 4.50
CA PHE A 223 0.12 22.53 3.27
C PHE A 223 0.71 23.81 2.70
N PHE A 224 1.04 23.80 1.42
CA PHE A 224 1.54 24.97 0.71
C PHE A 224 0.48 25.55 -0.23
N THR A 225 -0.02 24.76 -1.17
CA THR A 225 -1.05 25.21 -2.12
C THR A 225 -1.80 24.03 -2.71
N LYS A 226 -2.96 24.35 -3.32
CA LYS A 226 -3.79 23.42 -4.07
C LYS A 226 -4.07 23.99 -5.45
N VAL A 227 -4.02 23.14 -6.45
CA VAL A 227 -4.44 23.45 -7.82
C VAL A 227 -5.66 22.62 -8.14
N VAL A 228 -6.69 23.26 -8.68
CA VAL A 228 -7.92 22.60 -9.11
C VAL A 228 -8.06 22.75 -10.61
N ILE A 229 -8.10 21.64 -11.32
CA ILE A 229 -8.31 21.56 -12.75
C ILE A 229 -9.70 20.96 -12.97
N LYS A 230 -10.64 21.75 -13.46
CA LYS A 230 -12.04 21.33 -13.68
C LYS A 230 -12.38 21.16 -15.16
N ASP A 231 -11.67 21.89 -16.03
CA ASP A 231 -11.83 21.78 -17.47
C ASP A 231 -10.62 21.04 -18.02
N LEU A 232 -10.85 19.82 -18.46
CA LEU A 232 -9.83 18.95 -19.03
C LEU A 232 -9.87 18.97 -20.57
N SER A 233 -10.67 19.88 -21.17
CA SER A 233 -10.80 20.01 -22.62
C SER A 233 -9.51 20.49 -23.29
N ASP A 234 -8.70 21.27 -22.56
CA ASP A 234 -7.40 21.78 -23.03
C ASP A 234 -6.23 20.82 -22.70
N ALA A 235 -6.52 19.72 -22.00
CA ALA A 235 -5.49 18.73 -21.71
C ALA A 235 -5.20 17.91 -22.95
N GLU A 236 -3.95 17.89 -23.39
CA GLU A 236 -3.52 16.93 -24.39
C GLU A 236 -3.64 15.52 -23.82
N SER A 237 -4.61 14.75 -24.31
CA SER A 237 -4.68 13.33 -24.00
C SER A 237 -3.86 12.56 -25.03
N THR A 238 -2.74 12.00 -24.62
CA THR A 238 -1.97 11.07 -25.44
C THR A 238 -2.18 9.66 -24.91
N SER A 239 -2.66 8.76 -25.73
CA SER A 239 -2.66 7.33 -25.44
C SER A 239 -1.34 6.75 -25.89
N ASN A 240 -0.46 6.40 -24.96
CA ASN A 240 0.80 5.69 -25.29
C ASN A 240 0.56 4.21 -25.56
N THR A 241 -0.55 3.68 -25.05
CA THR A 241 -1.04 2.34 -25.30
C THR A 241 -2.57 2.42 -25.38
N GLN A 242 -3.21 1.40 -25.88
CA GLN A 242 -4.67 1.34 -25.98
C GLN A 242 -5.40 1.50 -24.62
N TYR A 243 -4.67 1.47 -23.49
CA TYR A 243 -5.21 1.33 -22.15
C TYR A 243 -4.73 2.37 -21.14
N ASP A 244 -3.63 3.09 -21.43
CA ASP A 244 -3.11 4.14 -20.57
C ASP A 244 -3.49 5.52 -21.13
N ILE A 245 -4.18 6.32 -20.35
CA ILE A 245 -4.51 7.71 -20.71
C ILE A 245 -3.60 8.65 -19.94
N THR A 246 -2.99 9.57 -20.65
CA THR A 246 -2.14 10.60 -20.09
C THR A 246 -2.75 11.96 -20.32
N TYR A 247 -2.91 12.73 -19.26
CA TYR A 247 -3.32 14.12 -19.29
C TYR A 247 -2.10 15.00 -19.03
N ILE A 248 -1.87 16.02 -19.89
CA ILE A 248 -0.74 16.93 -19.78
C ILE A 248 -1.29 18.35 -19.57
N PHE A 249 -0.81 19.03 -18.53
CA PHE A 249 -1.13 20.42 -18.21
C PHE A 249 0.15 21.22 -18.21
N GLU A 250 0.21 22.25 -19.05
CA GLU A 250 1.38 23.11 -19.19
C GLU A 250 1.15 24.50 -18.58
N ASN A 251 2.25 25.24 -18.42
CA ASN A 251 2.25 26.64 -17.99
C ASN A 251 1.71 26.93 -16.59
N PHE A 252 1.76 25.92 -15.72
CA PHE A 252 1.43 26.13 -14.33
C PHE A 252 2.58 26.79 -13.58
N ARG A 253 2.31 27.87 -12.83
CA ARG A 253 3.34 28.58 -12.06
C ARG A 253 3.28 28.16 -10.60
N LEU A 254 4.39 27.61 -10.12
CA LEU A 254 4.60 27.26 -8.73
C LEU A 254 5.80 28.03 -8.17
N ARG A 255 5.71 28.45 -6.91
CA ARG A 255 6.89 28.98 -6.21
C ARG A 255 7.93 27.88 -6.08
N GLY A 256 9.20 28.23 -6.27
CA GLY A 256 10.27 27.29 -6.09
C GLY A 256 10.34 26.72 -4.68
N GLY A 257 10.54 25.42 -4.57
CA GLY A 257 10.57 24.70 -3.31
C GLY A 257 10.68 23.20 -3.53
N ILE A 258 10.82 22.45 -2.45
CA ILE A 258 10.74 20.99 -2.46
C ILE A 258 9.39 20.63 -1.88
N TYR A 259 8.59 19.89 -2.65
CA TYR A 259 7.22 19.58 -2.30
C TYR A 259 6.95 18.09 -2.39
N ASP A 260 6.21 17.59 -1.43
CA ASP A 260 5.46 16.36 -1.59
C ASP A 260 4.18 16.71 -2.34
N VAL A 261 3.90 15.97 -3.40
CA VAL A 261 2.77 16.28 -4.29
C VAL A 261 1.83 15.10 -4.35
N PHE A 262 0.57 15.39 -4.13
CA PHE A 262 -0.51 14.42 -4.16
C PHE A 262 -1.60 14.89 -5.10
N ALA A 263 -2.24 13.95 -5.78
CA ALA A 263 -3.34 14.26 -6.67
C ALA A 263 -4.57 13.42 -6.34
N ILE A 264 -5.75 14.03 -6.43
CA ILE A 264 -7.04 13.35 -6.30
C ILE A 264 -7.87 13.71 -7.52
N ALA A 265 -8.38 12.70 -8.22
CA ALA A 265 -9.25 12.88 -9.38
C ALA A 265 -10.68 12.43 -9.06
N ASN A 266 -11.65 13.13 -9.66
CA ASN A 266 -13.07 12.81 -9.62
C ASN A 266 -13.69 12.74 -8.20
N TYR A 267 -13.13 13.50 -7.26
CA TYR A 267 -13.58 13.50 -5.87
C TYR A 267 -14.24 14.84 -5.51
N ASP A 268 -15.58 14.83 -5.38
CA ASP A 268 -16.36 16.04 -5.16
C ASP A 268 -16.19 16.66 -3.75
N TYR A 269 -15.79 15.83 -2.78
CA TYR A 269 -15.56 16.24 -1.38
C TYR A 269 -14.10 16.60 -1.09
N SER A 270 -13.32 16.84 -2.12
CA SER A 270 -11.91 17.20 -2.01
C SER A 270 -11.75 18.48 -1.17
N PRO A 271 -11.08 18.44 0.00
CA PRO A 271 -10.97 19.58 0.89
C PRO A 271 -10.17 20.70 0.24
N ASP A 272 -10.52 21.97 0.54
CA ASP A 272 -9.74 23.12 0.04
C ASP A 272 -8.35 23.15 0.65
N LYS A 273 -8.22 22.73 1.89
CA LYS A 273 -6.98 22.73 2.65
C LYS A 273 -7.01 21.66 3.76
N VAL A 274 -5.92 20.95 3.90
CA VAL A 274 -5.60 20.14 5.08
C VAL A 274 -4.22 20.56 5.56
N GLU A 275 -4.12 21.03 6.80
CA GLU A 275 -2.92 21.71 7.31
C GLU A 275 -1.67 20.81 7.32
N ASN A 276 -1.83 19.55 7.66
CA ASN A 276 -0.74 18.60 7.78
C ASN A 276 -0.86 17.52 6.71
N GLU A 277 0.29 17.10 6.17
CA GLU A 277 0.36 16.00 5.21
C GLU A 277 -0.14 14.68 5.79
N ASP A 278 0.23 14.36 7.04
CA ASP A 278 -0.23 13.13 7.70
C ASP A 278 -1.76 13.06 7.83
N ASP A 279 -2.40 14.18 8.22
CA ASP A 279 -3.86 14.25 8.31
C ASP A 279 -4.52 14.04 6.93
N PHE A 280 -3.88 14.59 5.88
CA PHE A 280 -4.34 14.45 4.51
C PHE A 280 -4.24 13.01 4.01
N LEU A 281 -3.10 12.37 4.25
CA LEU A 281 -2.85 10.99 3.84
C LEU A 281 -3.73 9.99 4.59
N ASN A 282 -4.10 10.29 5.82
CA ASN A 282 -4.99 9.46 6.65
C ASN A 282 -6.49 9.69 6.39
N MET A 283 -6.86 10.45 5.36
CA MET A 283 -8.26 10.69 5.04
C MET A 283 -9.00 9.40 4.68
N ILE A 284 -10.13 9.19 5.34
CA ILE A 284 -11.01 8.05 5.14
C ILE A 284 -12.33 8.56 4.56
N ASP A 285 -12.86 7.85 3.58
CA ASP A 285 -14.19 8.09 3.03
C ASP A 285 -15.01 6.80 2.95
N SER A 286 -16.29 6.96 2.69
CA SER A 286 -17.27 5.89 2.62
C SER A 286 -17.91 5.83 1.25
N VAL A 287 -18.15 4.61 0.77
CA VAL A 287 -18.85 4.40 -0.49
C VAL A 287 -20.26 3.89 -0.27
N SER A 288 -21.18 4.36 -1.09
CA SER A 288 -22.53 3.81 -1.18
C SER A 288 -22.55 2.71 -2.24
N TYR A 289 -22.80 1.48 -1.82
CA TYR A 289 -23.05 0.38 -2.73
C TYR A 289 -24.50 0.45 -3.23
N LYS A 290 -24.73 0.25 -4.52
CA LYS A 290 -26.06 -0.04 -5.05
C LYS A 290 -26.56 -1.35 -4.43
N GLU A 291 -27.87 -1.45 -4.25
CA GLU A 291 -28.46 -2.66 -3.65
C GLU A 291 -27.99 -3.92 -4.37
N GLY A 292 -27.21 -4.71 -3.66
CA GLY A 292 -26.86 -6.09 -4.02
C GLY A 292 -25.54 -6.31 -4.75
N ILE A 293 -24.89 -5.33 -5.43
CA ILE A 293 -23.93 -5.75 -6.44
C ILE A 293 -22.64 -4.94 -6.51
N GLU A 294 -22.62 -3.60 -6.38
CA GLU A 294 -21.44 -2.85 -6.77
C GLU A 294 -21.27 -1.50 -6.03
N ALA A 295 -20.01 -1.09 -5.85
CA ALA A 295 -19.73 0.30 -5.60
C ALA A 295 -20.13 1.12 -6.83
N ASN A 296 -20.84 2.21 -6.61
CA ASN A 296 -21.26 3.06 -7.71
C ASN A 296 -20.06 3.88 -8.21
N ILE A 297 -19.60 3.63 -9.43
CA ILE A 297 -18.73 4.58 -10.10
C ILE A 297 -19.64 5.68 -10.67
N PRO A 298 -19.48 6.93 -10.24
CA PRO A 298 -20.22 8.04 -10.82
C PRO A 298 -19.95 8.19 -12.32
N ASP A 299 -20.90 8.75 -13.07
CA ASP A 299 -20.73 8.98 -14.51
C ASP A 299 -19.57 9.95 -14.83
N ASN A 300 -19.19 10.78 -13.86
CA ASN A 300 -18.06 11.69 -13.94
C ASN A 300 -16.69 11.02 -13.68
N GLY A 301 -16.65 9.72 -13.44
CA GLY A 301 -15.44 8.93 -13.32
C GLY A 301 -15.18 8.35 -11.93
N ALA A 302 -14.36 7.31 -11.89
CA ALA A 302 -13.89 6.69 -10.66
C ALA A 302 -13.03 7.68 -9.86
N VAL A 303 -13.16 7.65 -8.54
CA VAL A 303 -12.22 8.36 -7.65
C VAL A 303 -10.84 7.71 -7.80
N MET A 304 -9.83 8.53 -8.03
CA MET A 304 -8.44 8.10 -8.17
C MET A 304 -7.55 8.99 -7.32
N THR A 305 -6.46 8.41 -6.83
CA THR A 305 -5.41 9.15 -6.12
C THR A 305 -4.07 8.90 -6.75
N SER A 306 -3.11 9.79 -6.51
CA SER A 306 -1.73 9.51 -6.92
C SER A 306 -1.25 8.23 -6.23
N ARG A 307 -0.62 7.39 -7.03
CA ARG A 307 0.24 6.32 -6.51
C ARG A 307 1.32 7.00 -5.71
N ALA A 308 2.06 6.34 -4.86
CA ALA A 308 3.14 6.91 -4.09
C ALA A 308 3.61 8.29 -4.55
N THR A 309 4.17 9.04 -3.69
CA THR A 309 4.68 10.39 -3.96
C THR A 309 5.47 10.49 -5.23
N ALA A 310 5.08 11.40 -6.06
CA ALA A 310 6.06 12.07 -6.88
C ALA A 310 6.76 13.11 -6.00
N LEU A 311 7.83 12.74 -5.35
CA LEU A 311 8.75 13.70 -4.77
C LEU A 311 9.32 14.54 -5.88
N ILE A 312 8.94 15.81 -5.87
CA ILE A 312 9.52 16.76 -6.77
C ILE A 312 10.37 17.70 -5.97
N ALA A 313 11.64 17.40 -5.99
CA ALA A 313 12.63 18.44 -5.78
C ALA A 313 12.56 19.36 -6.99
N VAL A 314 11.75 20.37 -6.92
CA VAL A 314 11.85 21.49 -7.85
C VAL A 314 13.03 22.33 -7.35
N ASN A 315 14.24 21.83 -7.57
CA ASN A 315 15.45 22.60 -7.39
C ASN A 315 15.45 23.75 -8.37
N LEU A 316 15.09 24.90 -7.89
CA LEU A 316 14.92 26.07 -8.69
C LEU A 316 16.07 27.02 -8.45
N ILE A 317 17.01 26.97 -9.35
CA ILE A 317 17.87 28.11 -9.60
C ILE A 317 16.95 29.18 -10.23
N PRO A 318 16.70 30.34 -9.57
CA PRO A 318 15.65 31.29 -9.95
C PRO A 318 15.79 31.97 -11.33
N TRP A 319 16.89 31.77 -12.02
CA TRP A 319 17.25 32.44 -13.26
C TRP A 319 17.18 31.60 -14.53
N ILE A 320 16.71 30.38 -14.43
CA ILE A 320 16.55 29.54 -15.61
C ILE A 320 15.06 29.50 -15.94
N ASP A 321 14.71 29.96 -17.11
CA ASP A 321 13.36 29.87 -17.72
C ASP A 321 13.13 28.40 -18.14
N LYS A 322 13.17 27.50 -17.14
CA LYS A 322 13.05 26.06 -17.31
C LYS A 322 11.67 25.60 -16.87
N THR A 323 11.02 24.85 -17.73
CA THR A 323 9.79 24.11 -17.35
C THR A 323 10.18 22.80 -16.70
N TYR A 324 9.68 22.56 -15.50
CA TYR A 324 9.84 21.30 -14.79
C TYR A 324 8.69 20.37 -15.12
N ALA A 325 9.01 19.12 -15.43
CA ALA A 325 8.02 18.09 -15.70
C ALA A 325 7.75 17.27 -14.42
N LEU A 326 6.49 17.19 -14.06
CA LEU A 326 5.97 16.38 -12.98
C LEU A 326 5.19 15.22 -13.58
N ASN A 327 5.62 13.99 -13.30
CA ASN A 327 4.90 12.79 -13.71
C ASN A 327 4.21 12.17 -12.49
N ILE A 328 2.91 12.00 -12.57
CA ILE A 328 2.09 11.42 -11.51
C ILE A 328 1.31 10.24 -12.06
N ASP A 329 1.53 9.06 -11.49
CA ASP A 329 0.71 7.89 -11.77
C ASP A 329 -0.50 7.91 -10.84
N MET A 330 -1.68 7.72 -11.42
CA MET A 330 -2.94 7.66 -10.71
C MET A 330 -3.38 6.21 -10.51
N GLU A 331 -4.10 5.96 -9.45
CA GLU A 331 -4.76 4.68 -9.20
C GLU A 331 -6.18 4.88 -8.70
N ARG A 332 -7.06 3.94 -9.04
CA ARG A 332 -8.44 3.96 -8.55
C ARG A 332 -8.48 3.46 -7.13
N VAL A 333 -9.35 4.04 -6.30
CA VAL A 333 -9.53 3.62 -4.90
C VAL A 333 -10.27 2.29 -4.75
N MET A 334 -10.69 1.69 -5.84
CA MET A 334 -11.48 0.45 -5.88
C MET A 334 -10.86 -0.57 -6.84
N ALA A 335 -11.25 -1.83 -6.68
CA ALA A 335 -10.96 -2.94 -7.57
C ALA A 335 -12.17 -3.27 -8.45
N LYS A 336 -11.94 -3.89 -9.59
CA LYS A 336 -12.95 -4.41 -10.51
C LYS A 336 -13.07 -5.92 -10.38
N LEU A 337 -14.29 -6.43 -10.38
CA LEU A 337 -14.60 -7.84 -10.50
C LEU A 337 -15.24 -8.11 -11.86
N GLN A 338 -14.86 -9.21 -12.48
CA GLN A 338 -15.57 -9.83 -13.59
C GLN A 338 -16.09 -11.18 -13.14
N ILE A 339 -17.38 -11.43 -13.32
CA ILE A 339 -18.04 -12.64 -12.84
C ILE A 339 -18.71 -13.31 -14.03
N GLY A 340 -18.46 -14.59 -14.24
CA GLY A 340 -19.00 -15.33 -15.37
C GLY A 340 -19.05 -16.83 -15.16
N VAL A 341 -19.65 -17.52 -16.13
CA VAL A 341 -19.72 -18.98 -16.21
C VAL A 341 -19.26 -19.46 -17.58
N ALA A 342 -18.52 -20.55 -17.62
CA ALA A 342 -18.09 -21.18 -18.88
C ALA A 342 -19.23 -21.82 -19.64
N GLN A 343 -20.27 -22.25 -18.93
CA GLN A 343 -21.46 -22.89 -19.53
C GLN A 343 -22.70 -22.64 -18.67
N ASN A 344 -23.88 -22.60 -19.32
CA ASN A 344 -25.14 -22.32 -18.63
C ASN A 344 -25.59 -23.46 -17.72
N SER A 345 -25.12 -24.68 -17.95
CA SER A 345 -25.50 -25.88 -17.21
C SER A 345 -24.27 -26.79 -17.01
N PHE A 346 -24.04 -27.18 -15.79
CA PHE A 346 -22.98 -28.11 -15.39
C PHE A 346 -23.57 -29.48 -15.07
N GLN A 347 -23.05 -30.52 -15.70
CA GLN A 347 -23.54 -31.89 -15.49
C GLN A 347 -22.77 -32.54 -14.34
N LEU A 348 -23.50 -33.07 -13.35
CA LEU A 348 -22.95 -33.92 -12.33
C LEU A 348 -23.06 -35.38 -12.77
N THR A 349 -21.91 -36.07 -12.83
CA THR A 349 -21.78 -37.47 -13.25
C THR A 349 -21.04 -38.30 -12.23
N HIS A 350 -21.45 -39.56 -12.11
CA HIS A 350 -20.74 -40.56 -11.33
C HIS A 350 -20.62 -41.84 -12.16
N GLU A 351 -19.42 -42.41 -12.27
CA GLU A 351 -19.12 -43.60 -13.07
C GLU A 351 -19.68 -43.47 -14.53
N GLY A 352 -19.61 -42.27 -15.10
CA GLY A 352 -20.08 -41.96 -16.44
C GLY A 352 -21.59 -41.79 -16.57
N LYS A 353 -22.36 -41.93 -15.48
CA LYS A 353 -23.81 -41.69 -15.48
C LYS A 353 -24.11 -40.32 -14.88
N LYS A 354 -24.90 -39.55 -15.64
CA LYS A 354 -25.42 -38.26 -15.18
C LYS A 354 -26.49 -38.46 -14.12
N TYR A 355 -26.41 -37.72 -13.01
CA TYR A 355 -27.42 -37.74 -11.96
C TYR A 355 -28.10 -36.39 -11.71
N ALA A 356 -27.48 -35.25 -12.13
CA ALA A 356 -28.11 -33.94 -12.09
C ALA A 356 -27.49 -32.95 -13.09
N ASP A 357 -28.23 -31.89 -13.37
CA ASP A 357 -27.71 -30.64 -13.93
C ASP A 357 -27.77 -29.54 -12.88
N ILE A 358 -26.72 -28.69 -12.84
CA ILE A 358 -26.65 -27.52 -12.00
C ILE A 358 -26.57 -26.26 -12.87
N ASN A 359 -27.49 -25.34 -12.66
CA ASN A 359 -27.52 -24.06 -13.37
C ASN A 359 -27.29 -22.94 -12.35
N ILE A 360 -26.17 -22.24 -12.43
CA ILE A 360 -25.93 -21.04 -11.61
C ILE A 360 -26.84 -19.93 -12.13
N THR A 361 -27.76 -19.46 -11.31
CA THR A 361 -28.80 -18.50 -11.71
C THR A 361 -28.53 -17.09 -11.25
N ASN A 362 -27.91 -16.94 -10.09
CA ASN A 362 -27.70 -15.64 -9.46
C ASN A 362 -26.39 -15.63 -8.65
N TYR A 363 -25.91 -14.43 -8.35
CA TYR A 363 -24.79 -14.23 -7.44
C TYR A 363 -25.02 -13.03 -6.53
N LYS A 364 -24.30 -13.00 -5.40
CA LYS A 364 -24.31 -11.89 -4.44
C LYS A 364 -22.92 -11.71 -3.85
N LEU A 365 -22.42 -10.48 -3.85
CA LEU A 365 -21.18 -10.13 -3.16
C LEU A 365 -21.42 -10.03 -1.66
N VAL A 366 -20.45 -10.47 -0.86
CA VAL A 366 -20.50 -10.44 0.60
C VAL A 366 -19.22 -9.91 1.21
N ASN A 367 -19.29 -9.38 2.43
CA ASN A 367 -18.19 -8.85 3.21
C ASN A 367 -17.46 -7.69 2.50
N LEU A 368 -18.22 -6.77 1.93
CA LEU A 368 -17.67 -5.58 1.26
C LEU A 368 -17.35 -4.50 2.28
N ASN A 369 -16.14 -3.99 2.29
CA ASN A 369 -15.77 -2.88 3.17
C ASN A 369 -16.61 -1.64 2.87
N ARG A 370 -16.97 -0.91 3.94
CA ARG A 370 -17.80 0.31 3.85
C ARG A 370 -16.99 1.57 3.68
N GLN A 371 -15.73 1.54 4.08
CA GLN A 371 -14.82 2.67 4.09
C GLN A 371 -13.50 2.32 3.41
N TYR A 372 -12.80 3.34 2.96
CA TYR A 372 -11.50 3.22 2.33
C TYR A 372 -10.62 4.42 2.69
N TYR A 373 -9.31 4.22 2.74
CA TYR A 373 -8.36 5.33 2.72
C TYR A 373 -8.33 5.94 1.32
N LEU A 374 -8.33 7.27 1.20
CA LEU A 374 -8.11 7.91 -0.09
C LEU A 374 -6.76 7.49 -0.67
N PHE A 375 -5.70 7.62 0.10
CA PHE A 375 -4.36 7.13 -0.27
C PHE A 375 -4.11 5.74 0.30
N GLN A 376 -3.47 4.87 -0.47
CA GLN A 376 -3.23 3.49 -0.03
C GLN A 376 -2.28 3.45 1.16
N HIS A 377 -2.65 2.72 2.20
CA HIS A 377 -1.82 2.49 3.37
C HIS A 377 -1.18 1.11 3.35
N LYS A 378 0.03 1.03 3.91
CA LYS A 378 0.80 -0.21 4.04
C LYS A 378 1.44 -0.30 5.41
N ASP A 379 1.61 -1.52 5.91
CA ASP A 379 2.36 -1.80 7.13
C ASP A 379 3.30 -2.98 6.91
N SER A 380 4.54 -2.86 7.37
CA SER A 380 5.57 -3.89 7.23
C SER A 380 5.44 -5.04 8.23
N LEU A 381 4.90 -4.76 9.41
CA LEU A 381 4.58 -5.72 10.45
C LEU A 381 3.40 -5.18 11.21
N PRO A 382 2.19 -5.70 10.99
CA PRO A 382 1.04 -5.24 11.75
C PRO A 382 1.25 -5.55 13.23
N THR A 383 1.84 -4.60 13.93
CA THR A 383 1.81 -4.60 15.39
C THR A 383 0.41 -4.17 15.77
N PHE A 384 -0.31 -5.05 16.41
CA PHE A 384 -1.73 -4.90 16.77
C PHE A 384 -2.08 -3.64 17.58
N THR A 385 -1.14 -2.76 17.81
CA THR A 385 -1.26 -1.54 18.61
C THR A 385 -0.84 -0.26 17.89
N ALA A 386 -0.23 -0.34 16.71
CA ALA A 386 0.26 0.84 16.00
C ALA A 386 -0.78 1.38 15.01
N GLN A 387 -0.82 2.70 14.88
CA GLN A 387 -1.45 3.35 13.74
C GLN A 387 -0.68 2.93 12.47
N PRO A 388 -1.36 2.74 11.33
CA PRO A 388 -0.67 2.41 10.11
C PRO A 388 0.37 3.49 9.79
N THR A 389 1.62 3.06 9.60
CA THR A 389 2.66 3.95 9.11
C THR A 389 2.52 4.06 7.60
N PHE A 390 2.32 5.27 7.12
CA PHE A 390 2.26 5.53 5.70
C PHE A 390 3.66 5.54 5.11
N THR A 391 3.95 4.61 4.19
CA THR A 391 5.19 4.63 3.42
C THR A 391 4.92 5.11 2.00
N LEU A 392 5.48 6.27 1.66
CA LEU A 392 5.23 6.99 0.42
C LEU A 392 5.84 6.36 -0.84
N ASN A 393 6.78 5.42 -0.71
CA ASN A 393 7.72 5.09 -1.79
C ASN A 393 7.46 3.80 -2.55
N GLU A 394 6.42 3.02 -2.20
CA GLU A 394 6.19 1.76 -2.90
C GLU A 394 4.73 1.56 -3.25
N HIS A 395 4.52 1.34 -4.52
CA HIS A 395 3.23 0.99 -5.07
C HIS A 395 3.06 -0.52 -5.09
N PHE A 396 2.01 -1.03 -4.45
CA PHE A 396 1.66 -2.45 -4.51
C PHE A 396 0.44 -2.67 -5.39
N THR A 397 0.66 -3.15 -6.58
CA THR A 397 -0.33 -3.93 -7.32
C THR A 397 -0.20 -5.41 -7.01
N GLU A 398 0.99 -5.83 -6.58
CA GLU A 398 1.32 -7.20 -6.24
C GLU A 398 2.04 -7.24 -4.89
N TYR A 399 1.75 -8.27 -4.11
CA TYR A 399 2.50 -8.59 -2.90
C TYR A 399 3.94 -8.96 -3.29
N LYS A 400 4.93 -8.25 -2.75
CA LYS A 400 6.33 -8.69 -2.76
C LYS A 400 6.71 -9.18 -1.38
N GLU A 401 7.25 -10.38 -1.30
CA GLU A 401 7.71 -11.00 -0.04
C GLU A 401 8.85 -10.23 0.66
N GLU A 402 9.49 -9.30 0.00
CA GLU A 402 10.55 -8.50 0.57
C GLU A 402 10.00 -7.58 1.66
N GLY A 403 10.02 -8.06 2.90
CA GLY A 403 9.73 -7.26 4.08
C GLY A 403 8.38 -7.51 4.75
N GLN A 404 7.58 -8.50 4.37
CA GLN A 404 6.27 -8.79 4.99
C GLN A 404 5.35 -7.57 5.10
N GLN A 405 5.24 -6.80 4.05
CA GLN A 405 4.35 -5.65 4.01
C GLN A 405 2.91 -6.07 3.66
N TYR A 406 1.94 -5.38 4.27
CA TYR A 406 0.51 -5.58 4.06
C TYR A 406 -0.11 -4.29 3.55
N VAL A 407 -1.01 -4.38 2.58
CA VAL A 407 -1.96 -3.30 2.31
C VAL A 407 -2.98 -3.31 3.45
N VAL A 408 -3.28 -2.13 3.99
CA VAL A 408 -4.16 -1.96 5.16
C VAL A 408 -5.38 -1.14 4.77
N ASP A 409 -6.57 -1.69 4.97
CA ASP A 409 -7.82 -0.94 4.89
C ASP A 409 -8.19 -0.32 6.27
N PRO A 410 -9.15 0.62 6.34
CA PRO A 410 -9.51 1.29 7.59
C PRO A 410 -9.93 0.36 8.73
N PHE A 411 -10.33 -0.87 8.43
CA PHE A 411 -10.78 -1.86 9.41
C PHE A 411 -9.76 -2.99 9.64
N PHE A 412 -8.61 -2.95 8.99
CA PHE A 412 -7.60 -4.02 9.05
C PHE A 412 -7.23 -4.40 10.48
N TYR A 413 -6.90 -3.43 11.32
CA TYR A 413 -6.50 -3.68 12.72
C TYR A 413 -7.67 -4.16 13.57
N GLN A 414 -8.87 -3.63 13.38
CA GLN A 414 -10.07 -4.06 14.09
C GLN A 414 -10.42 -5.51 13.74
N LYS A 415 -10.28 -5.90 12.48
CA LYS A 415 -10.48 -7.28 12.04
C LYS A 415 -9.44 -8.25 12.64
N THR A 416 -8.23 -7.76 12.93
CA THR A 416 -7.10 -8.60 13.37
C THR A 416 -6.92 -8.69 14.87
N THR A 417 -7.33 -7.68 15.64
CA THR A 417 -7.02 -7.60 17.08
C THR A 417 -8.04 -8.28 17.98
N ASN A 418 -9.24 -8.53 17.50
CA ASN A 418 -10.30 -8.91 18.42
C ASN A 418 -11.24 -9.96 17.86
N THR A 419 -11.00 -11.21 18.25
CA THR A 419 -11.96 -12.31 18.06
C THR A 419 -13.28 -12.06 18.79
N ALA A 420 -13.34 -11.12 19.74
CA ALA A 420 -14.56 -10.73 20.45
C ALA A 420 -15.37 -9.64 19.72
N ASP A 421 -14.74 -8.78 18.92
CA ASP A 421 -15.43 -7.81 18.05
C ASP A 421 -16.01 -8.42 16.77
N VAL A 422 -15.82 -9.70 16.57
CA VAL A 422 -16.62 -10.50 15.66
C VAL A 422 -18.14 -10.36 15.88
N ASN A 423 -18.52 -9.76 17.01
CA ASN A 423 -19.91 -9.42 17.31
C ASN A 423 -20.43 -8.13 16.62
N LYS A 424 -19.56 -7.41 15.85
CA LYS A 424 -19.95 -6.19 15.12
C LYS A 424 -19.52 -6.15 13.66
N PRO A 425 -19.65 -7.24 12.89
CA PRO A 425 -19.22 -7.23 11.47
C PRO A 425 -20.02 -6.24 10.62
N HIS A 426 -21.20 -5.80 11.07
CA HIS A 426 -21.97 -4.74 10.43
C HIS A 426 -21.30 -3.37 10.45
N ASP A 427 -20.39 -3.13 11.40
CA ASP A 427 -19.63 -1.87 11.45
C ASP A 427 -18.59 -1.82 10.31
N TYR A 428 -18.08 -2.98 9.89
CA TYR A 428 -17.04 -3.11 8.87
C TYR A 428 -17.59 -3.37 7.47
N TYR A 429 -18.57 -4.30 7.39
CA TYR A 429 -19.03 -4.84 6.12
C TYR A 429 -20.42 -4.34 5.72
N LYS A 430 -20.58 -4.03 4.47
CA LYS A 430 -21.84 -4.07 3.78
C LYS A 430 -22.06 -5.51 3.30
N TYR A 431 -23.27 -6.03 3.45
CA TYR A 431 -23.64 -7.41 3.09
C TYR A 431 -22.79 -8.47 3.81
N TRP A 432 -22.74 -8.37 5.14
CA TRP A 432 -22.03 -9.38 5.91
C TRP A 432 -22.61 -10.77 5.67
N TYR A 433 -21.72 -11.73 5.44
CA TYR A 433 -22.07 -13.13 5.17
C TYR A 433 -22.94 -13.75 6.28
N GLY A 434 -22.74 -13.39 7.55
CA GLY A 434 -23.52 -13.89 8.68
C GLY A 434 -24.99 -13.46 8.70
N ASP A 435 -25.34 -12.35 8.06
CA ASP A 435 -26.72 -11.86 7.91
C ASP A 435 -27.30 -12.20 6.54
N PHE A 436 -26.79 -13.21 5.94
CA PHE A 436 -27.20 -13.59 4.60
C PHE A 436 -28.71 -13.83 4.55
N ASN A 437 -29.37 -13.06 3.70
CA ASN A 437 -30.75 -13.28 3.28
C ASN A 437 -30.78 -13.58 1.78
N THR A 438 -31.90 -14.15 1.32
CA THR A 438 -32.07 -14.51 -0.09
C THR A 438 -32.48 -13.32 -0.98
N ASP A 439 -32.51 -12.13 -0.45
CA ASP A 439 -32.87 -10.91 -1.17
C ASP A 439 -31.66 -10.33 -1.91
N ASN A 440 -31.92 -9.58 -2.96
CA ASN A 440 -30.92 -8.78 -3.70
C ASN A 440 -29.80 -9.58 -4.36
N PHE A 441 -30.10 -10.74 -4.91
CA PHE A 441 -29.19 -11.44 -5.83
C PHE A 441 -29.21 -10.81 -7.22
N ALA A 442 -28.04 -10.58 -7.79
CA ALA A 442 -27.91 -10.27 -9.21
C ALA A 442 -28.11 -11.52 -10.06
N SER A 443 -28.68 -11.33 -11.24
CA SER A 443 -28.78 -12.42 -12.22
C SER A 443 -27.39 -12.80 -12.74
N MET A 444 -27.12 -14.10 -12.81
CA MET A 444 -25.89 -14.59 -13.40
C MET A 444 -25.92 -14.36 -14.92
N PRO A 445 -24.85 -13.79 -15.51
CA PRO A 445 -24.73 -13.70 -16.96
C PRO A 445 -24.77 -15.09 -17.61
N SER A 446 -25.31 -15.18 -18.81
CA SER A 446 -25.22 -16.41 -19.61
C SER A 446 -23.77 -16.70 -20.01
N ALA A 447 -23.47 -17.94 -20.35
CA ALA A 447 -22.16 -18.36 -20.82
C ALA A 447 -21.57 -17.41 -21.88
N ASN A 448 -20.28 -17.09 -21.75
CA ASN A 448 -19.53 -16.13 -22.57
C ASN A 448 -19.97 -14.65 -22.41
N ASN A 449 -20.81 -14.34 -21.44
CA ASN A 449 -21.08 -12.98 -20.98
C ASN A 449 -20.60 -12.81 -19.54
N TYR A 450 -20.35 -11.54 -19.15
CA TYR A 450 -19.80 -11.21 -17.85
C TYR A 450 -20.60 -10.15 -17.13
N GLY A 451 -20.75 -10.33 -15.83
CA GLY A 451 -21.14 -9.27 -14.90
C GLY A 451 -19.90 -8.56 -14.38
N TYR A 452 -20.03 -7.27 -14.11
CA TYR A 452 -18.94 -6.46 -13.55
C TYR A 452 -19.40 -5.81 -12.27
N ALA A 453 -18.49 -5.74 -11.31
CA ALA A 453 -18.72 -5.06 -10.06
C ALA A 453 -17.45 -4.30 -9.62
N TYR A 454 -17.64 -3.25 -8.82
CA TYR A 454 -16.53 -2.49 -8.23
C TYR A 454 -16.64 -2.55 -6.72
N ILE A 455 -15.52 -2.85 -6.08
CA ILE A 455 -15.45 -3.04 -4.63
C ILE A 455 -14.21 -2.38 -4.05
N LEU A 456 -14.31 -1.99 -2.78
CA LEU A 456 -13.21 -1.36 -2.05
C LEU A 456 -12.16 -2.38 -1.61
N GLU A 457 -10.97 -1.89 -1.26
CA GLU A 457 -9.97 -2.68 -0.55
C GLU A 457 -10.59 -3.37 0.65
N ASN A 458 -10.28 -4.65 0.79
CA ASN A 458 -10.69 -5.47 1.92
C ASN A 458 -9.56 -6.45 2.23
N THR A 459 -8.81 -6.14 3.26
CA THR A 459 -7.59 -6.85 3.64
C THR A 459 -7.65 -7.28 5.09
N SER A 460 -6.95 -8.34 5.42
CA SER A 460 -6.83 -8.83 6.79
C SER A 460 -5.53 -9.59 6.98
N PHE A 461 -5.08 -9.69 8.24
CA PHE A 461 -3.90 -10.46 8.58
C PHE A 461 -4.12 -11.96 8.28
N LYS A 462 -3.07 -12.68 7.90
CA LYS A 462 -3.17 -14.07 7.41
C LYS A 462 -4.02 -15.01 8.28
N THR A 463 -3.90 -14.92 9.60
CA THR A 463 -4.66 -15.75 10.55
C THR A 463 -6.15 -15.42 10.63
N TYR A 464 -6.56 -14.31 10.03
CA TYR A 464 -7.95 -13.81 9.99
C TYR A 464 -8.57 -13.89 8.60
N GLN A 465 -7.84 -14.36 7.60
CA GLN A 465 -8.38 -14.71 6.29
C GLN A 465 -9.20 -16.00 6.40
N LYS A 466 -10.37 -15.89 6.99
CA LYS A 466 -11.21 -17.04 7.34
C LYS A 466 -12.45 -17.11 6.48
N ASN A 467 -12.98 -18.32 6.37
CA ASN A 467 -14.30 -18.57 5.79
C ASN A 467 -15.36 -17.70 6.47
N GLY A 468 -16.12 -16.93 5.68
CA GLY A 468 -17.14 -16.01 6.16
C GLY A 468 -16.65 -14.61 6.57
N TYR A 469 -15.34 -14.33 6.57
CA TYR A 469 -14.77 -13.02 6.89
C TYR A 469 -14.05 -12.37 5.71
N SER A 470 -13.43 -13.17 4.85
CA SER A 470 -12.83 -12.68 3.61
C SER A 470 -13.92 -12.14 2.65
N PRO A 471 -13.58 -11.21 1.74
CA PRO A 471 -14.51 -10.81 0.70
C PRO A 471 -14.88 -12.02 -0.18
N GLY A 472 -16.13 -12.13 -0.54
CA GLY A 472 -16.60 -13.33 -1.24
C GLY A 472 -17.81 -13.12 -2.14
N ILE A 473 -18.15 -14.18 -2.83
CA ILE A 473 -19.31 -14.29 -3.71
C ILE A 473 -20.11 -15.51 -3.29
N ILE A 474 -21.39 -15.32 -3.16
CA ILE A 474 -22.34 -16.40 -2.98
C ILE A 474 -23.06 -16.62 -4.30
N PHE A 475 -22.96 -17.83 -4.81
CA PHE A 475 -23.70 -18.25 -6.00
C PHE A 475 -24.93 -19.03 -5.60
N LYS A 476 -26.06 -18.69 -6.22
CA LYS A 476 -27.31 -19.41 -6.13
C LYS A 476 -27.48 -20.24 -7.39
N ALA A 477 -27.85 -21.49 -7.24
CA ALA A 477 -28.04 -22.38 -8.37
C ALA A 477 -29.32 -23.23 -8.26
N ALA A 478 -29.87 -23.55 -9.41
CA ALA A 478 -30.93 -24.53 -9.56
C ALA A 478 -30.33 -25.93 -9.74
N VAL A 479 -30.87 -26.90 -9.01
CA VAL A 479 -30.53 -28.32 -9.12
C VAL A 479 -31.65 -29.02 -9.87
N ASN A 480 -31.30 -29.72 -10.93
CA ASN A 480 -32.22 -30.49 -11.76
C ASN A 480 -31.82 -31.97 -11.72
N PRO A 481 -32.33 -32.78 -10.77
CA PRO A 481 -32.08 -34.21 -10.71
C PRO A 481 -32.59 -34.92 -11.97
N VAL A 482 -31.93 -36.02 -12.34
CA VAL A 482 -32.43 -36.88 -13.41
C VAL A 482 -33.63 -37.70 -12.92
N PHE A 483 -33.55 -38.16 -11.65
CA PHE A 483 -34.64 -38.84 -10.95
C PHE A 483 -34.45 -38.72 -9.44
N VAL A 484 -35.53 -39.02 -8.68
CA VAL A 484 -35.52 -39.06 -7.23
C VAL A 484 -36.04 -40.42 -6.75
N TYR A 485 -35.35 -41.09 -5.86
CA TYR A 485 -35.83 -42.31 -5.24
C TYR A 485 -36.87 -41.97 -4.16
N LEU A 486 -38.07 -42.41 -4.36
CA LEU A 486 -39.18 -42.32 -3.39
C LEU A 486 -39.36 -43.67 -2.68
N TYR A 487 -39.63 -43.64 -1.36
CA TYR A 487 -39.99 -44.86 -0.63
C TYR A 487 -41.49 -45.15 -0.77
N ASP A 488 -41.83 -46.33 -1.28
CA ASP A 488 -43.19 -46.80 -1.31
C ASP A 488 -43.50 -47.58 0.00
N PRO A 489 -44.35 -47.06 0.88
CA PRO A 489 -44.65 -47.67 2.16
C PRO A 489 -45.48 -48.95 2.04
N VAL A 490 -46.23 -49.14 0.94
CA VAL A 490 -47.04 -50.33 0.71
C VAL A 490 -46.18 -51.48 0.23
N LEU A 491 -45.33 -51.21 -0.75
CA LEU A 491 -44.42 -52.22 -1.31
C LEU A 491 -43.12 -52.36 -0.50
N ARG A 492 -42.87 -51.45 0.42
CA ARG A 492 -41.64 -51.38 1.26
C ARG A 492 -40.36 -51.42 0.43
N GLN A 493 -40.37 -50.70 -0.70
CA GLN A 493 -39.24 -50.64 -1.63
C GLN A 493 -39.06 -49.23 -2.19
N LEU A 494 -37.84 -49.00 -2.73
CA LEU A 494 -37.55 -47.75 -3.44
C LEU A 494 -38.10 -47.80 -4.85
N LYS A 495 -38.64 -46.66 -5.31
CA LYS A 495 -39.12 -46.43 -6.65
C LYS A 495 -38.41 -45.22 -7.25
N GLU A 496 -37.87 -45.38 -8.45
CA GLU A 496 -37.41 -44.23 -9.24
C GLU A 496 -38.58 -43.40 -9.71
N GLU A 497 -38.52 -42.10 -9.47
CA GLU A 497 -39.53 -41.14 -9.98
C GLU A 497 -38.79 -40.04 -10.75
N ASN A 498 -39.11 -39.91 -12.03
CA ASN A 498 -38.53 -38.94 -12.95
C ASN A 498 -39.48 -37.77 -13.27
N ARG A 499 -40.61 -37.70 -12.62
CA ARG A 499 -41.60 -36.64 -12.79
C ARG A 499 -41.51 -35.66 -11.64
N PRO A 500 -41.02 -34.43 -11.88
CA PRO A 500 -40.77 -33.43 -10.82
C PRO A 500 -41.99 -33.07 -9.98
N GLU A 501 -43.20 -33.17 -10.55
CA GLU A 501 -44.47 -32.87 -9.87
C GLU A 501 -44.77 -33.81 -8.70
N TYR A 502 -44.10 -34.98 -8.63
CA TYR A 502 -44.23 -35.93 -7.52
C TYR A 502 -43.06 -35.86 -6.51
N TRP A 503 -42.09 -34.99 -6.77
CA TRP A 503 -40.94 -34.86 -5.86
C TRP A 503 -41.33 -34.01 -4.63
N PRO A 504 -40.80 -34.35 -3.43
CA PRO A 504 -41.14 -33.62 -2.22
C PRO A 504 -40.42 -32.26 -2.19
N GLN A 505 -40.83 -31.39 -1.23
CA GLN A 505 -40.25 -30.05 -1.05
C GLN A 505 -38.77 -30.06 -0.64
N THR A 506 -38.29 -31.17 -0.10
CA THR A 506 -36.88 -31.38 0.23
C THR A 506 -36.44 -32.72 -0.34
N ILE A 507 -35.35 -32.72 -1.08
CA ILE A 507 -34.66 -33.90 -1.57
C ILE A 507 -33.26 -33.97 -1.00
N TYR A 508 -32.74 -35.18 -0.90
CA TYR A 508 -31.46 -35.49 -0.27
C TYR A 508 -30.54 -36.18 -1.27
N LEU A 509 -29.29 -35.72 -1.37
CA LEU A 509 -28.24 -36.40 -2.13
C LEU A 509 -27.42 -37.27 -1.17
N TYR A 510 -27.34 -38.56 -1.45
CA TYR A 510 -26.49 -39.53 -0.78
C TYR A 510 -25.89 -40.49 -1.81
N GLN A 511 -24.56 -40.66 -1.78
CA GLN A 511 -23.85 -41.53 -2.74
C GLN A 511 -24.26 -41.29 -4.21
N ASN A 512 -24.30 -40.03 -4.63
CA ASN A 512 -24.67 -39.57 -5.99
C ASN A 512 -26.09 -39.95 -6.46
N ASN A 513 -26.98 -40.29 -5.54
CA ASN A 513 -28.41 -40.53 -5.83
C ASN A 513 -29.28 -39.57 -5.00
N PHE A 514 -30.36 -39.10 -5.61
CA PHE A 514 -31.34 -38.27 -4.90
C PHE A 514 -32.44 -39.11 -4.29
N TYR A 515 -32.81 -38.80 -3.05
CA TYR A 515 -33.83 -39.46 -2.27
C TYR A 515 -34.86 -38.45 -1.77
N GLY A 516 -36.14 -38.82 -1.81
CA GLY A 516 -37.23 -37.96 -1.40
C GLY A 516 -37.45 -37.87 0.11
N SER A 517 -36.76 -38.68 0.92
CA SER A 517 -36.92 -38.68 2.37
C SER A 517 -35.74 -39.35 3.06
N ILE A 518 -35.60 -39.12 4.37
CA ILE A 518 -34.63 -39.83 5.25
C ILE A 518 -35.00 -41.34 5.27
N GLN A 519 -36.27 -41.71 5.28
CA GLN A 519 -36.72 -43.09 5.17
C GLN A 519 -36.19 -43.78 3.90
N ALA A 520 -36.22 -43.07 2.77
CA ALA A 520 -35.68 -43.60 1.52
C ALA A 520 -34.17 -43.85 1.61
N ILE A 521 -33.40 -42.94 2.29
CA ILE A 521 -31.97 -43.12 2.55
C ILE A 521 -31.73 -44.31 3.49
N ASN A 522 -32.48 -44.41 4.59
CA ASN A 522 -32.38 -45.53 5.52
C ASN A 522 -32.61 -46.86 4.79
N SER A 523 -33.63 -46.91 3.93
CA SER A 523 -33.92 -48.09 3.13
C SER A 523 -32.82 -48.48 2.13
N ALA A 524 -32.14 -47.47 1.54
CA ALA A 524 -31.07 -47.68 0.58
C ALA A 524 -29.73 -48.07 1.24
N SER A 525 -29.43 -47.48 2.40
CA SER A 525 -28.11 -47.53 3.04
C SER A 525 -28.01 -48.47 4.24
N GLY A 526 -29.17 -48.86 4.80
CA GLY A 526 -29.23 -49.55 6.08
C GLY A 526 -28.98 -48.64 7.28
N MET A 527 -28.95 -47.35 7.11
CA MET A 527 -28.87 -46.37 8.22
C MET A 527 -30.15 -46.39 9.06
N THR A 528 -30.08 -45.90 10.27
CA THR A 528 -31.18 -45.81 11.24
C THR A 528 -31.38 -44.35 11.68
N LEU A 529 -31.37 -43.40 10.74
CA LEU A 529 -31.61 -41.99 11.03
C LEU A 529 -33.10 -41.82 11.45
N ASP A 530 -33.33 -40.88 12.35
CA ASP A 530 -34.69 -40.51 12.73
C ASP A 530 -35.43 -39.82 11.56
N GLU A 531 -36.45 -40.51 11.07
CA GLU A 531 -37.23 -40.09 9.88
C GLU A 531 -38.08 -38.85 10.15
N LEU A 532 -38.32 -38.49 11.40
CA LEU A 532 -39.14 -37.35 11.83
C LEU A 532 -38.27 -36.14 12.27
N ALA A 533 -36.98 -36.34 12.39
CA ALA A 533 -36.06 -35.27 12.82
C ALA A 533 -35.88 -34.22 11.72
N ALA A 534 -35.87 -32.96 12.12
CA ALA A 534 -35.42 -31.85 11.28
C ALA A 534 -33.90 -31.72 11.35
N TYR A 535 -33.23 -32.21 10.35
CA TYR A 535 -31.74 -32.14 10.28
C TYR A 535 -31.27 -30.82 9.70
N THR A 536 -30.22 -30.26 10.30
CA THR A 536 -29.43 -29.19 9.69
C THR A 536 -28.45 -29.75 8.64
N ASP A 537 -27.97 -28.89 7.72
CA ASP A 537 -26.96 -29.30 6.72
C ASP A 537 -25.71 -29.91 7.39
N ASN A 538 -25.26 -29.32 8.52
CA ASN A 538 -24.10 -29.81 9.26
C ASN A 538 -24.33 -31.20 9.87
N GLN A 539 -25.50 -31.47 10.38
CA GLN A 539 -25.85 -32.80 10.88
C GLN A 539 -25.89 -33.82 9.75
N LEU A 540 -26.52 -33.50 8.62
CA LEU A 540 -26.57 -34.38 7.45
C LEU A 540 -25.18 -34.63 6.85
N LYS A 541 -24.32 -33.63 6.84
CA LYS A 541 -22.94 -33.75 6.35
C LYS A 541 -22.14 -34.83 7.09
N THR A 542 -22.37 -35.03 8.40
CA THR A 542 -21.70 -36.09 9.17
C THR A 542 -22.03 -37.48 8.66
N TYR A 543 -23.14 -37.66 7.94
CA TYR A 543 -23.58 -38.91 7.32
C TYR A 543 -23.30 -38.94 5.80
N GLY A 544 -22.61 -37.91 5.27
CA GLY A 544 -22.37 -37.78 3.82
C GLY A 544 -23.61 -37.42 3.01
N ILE A 545 -24.60 -36.83 3.67
CA ILE A 545 -25.87 -36.45 3.05
C ILE A 545 -25.88 -34.94 2.85
N LYS A 546 -26.30 -34.48 1.65
CA LYS A 546 -26.62 -33.08 1.35
C LYS A 546 -28.12 -32.95 1.04
N GLN A 547 -28.70 -31.79 1.30
CA GLN A 547 -30.13 -31.56 0.99
C GLN A 547 -30.31 -30.36 0.05
N CYS A 548 -31.37 -30.40 -0.75
CA CYS A 548 -31.87 -29.31 -1.58
C CYS A 548 -33.31 -29.03 -1.24
N LYS A 549 -33.67 -27.74 -1.12
CA LYS A 549 -35.04 -27.30 -0.85
C LYS A 549 -35.70 -26.74 -2.11
N PHE A 550 -36.94 -27.08 -2.31
CA PHE A 550 -37.73 -26.55 -3.42
C PHE A 550 -38.23 -25.15 -3.09
N ASN A 551 -37.91 -24.20 -3.95
CA ASN A 551 -38.32 -22.82 -3.82
C ASN A 551 -38.62 -22.23 -5.20
N MET A 552 -39.77 -21.55 -5.33
CA MET A 552 -40.20 -20.89 -6.57
C MET A 552 -40.05 -21.71 -7.86
N GLY A 553 -40.33 -23.03 -7.79
CA GLY A 553 -40.31 -23.89 -8.96
C GLY A 553 -39.03 -24.66 -9.24
N VAL A 554 -37.99 -24.48 -8.42
CA VAL A 554 -36.69 -25.15 -8.56
C VAL A 554 -36.18 -25.65 -7.22
N TYR A 555 -35.34 -26.68 -7.22
CA TYR A 555 -34.51 -27.01 -6.06
C TYR A 555 -33.30 -26.10 -6.05
N GLU A 556 -33.08 -25.45 -4.92
CA GLU A 556 -31.98 -24.47 -4.76
C GLU A 556 -30.79 -25.07 -4.02
N THR A 557 -29.62 -24.64 -4.43
CA THR A 557 -28.37 -24.87 -3.75
C THR A 557 -27.50 -23.62 -3.80
N TYR A 558 -26.59 -23.47 -2.85
CA TYR A 558 -25.75 -22.30 -2.71
C TYR A 558 -24.28 -22.70 -2.60
N TYR A 559 -23.42 -21.90 -3.23
CA TYR A 559 -21.98 -22.05 -3.20
C TYR A 559 -21.34 -20.77 -2.70
N ALA A 560 -20.37 -20.87 -1.80
CA ALA A 560 -19.56 -19.74 -1.38
C ALA A 560 -18.18 -19.81 -2.04
N TYR A 561 -17.71 -18.70 -2.55
CA TYR A 561 -16.37 -18.56 -3.07
C TYR A 561 -15.73 -17.29 -2.47
N TRP A 562 -14.57 -17.43 -1.86
CA TRP A 562 -13.82 -16.34 -1.25
C TRP A 562 -12.76 -15.85 -2.24
N ILE A 563 -12.73 -14.53 -2.46
CA ILE A 563 -11.91 -13.93 -3.52
C ILE A 563 -10.45 -14.01 -3.10
N GLN A 564 -9.62 -14.63 -3.94
CA GLN A 564 -8.18 -14.70 -3.77
C GLN A 564 -7.52 -13.56 -4.54
N HIS A 565 -6.64 -12.82 -3.84
CA HIS A 565 -5.74 -11.86 -4.49
C HIS A 565 -4.53 -12.56 -5.09
N ARG A 566 -4.11 -13.65 -4.47
CA ARG A 566 -2.96 -14.46 -4.87
C ARG A 566 -3.25 -15.94 -4.64
N ILE A 567 -2.83 -16.77 -5.56
CA ILE A 567 -2.85 -18.22 -5.33
C ILE A 567 -1.58 -18.58 -4.56
N GLY A 568 -1.75 -19.06 -3.32
CA GLY A 568 -0.65 -19.52 -2.49
C GLY A 568 0.07 -20.71 -3.10
N SER A 569 1.37 -20.80 -2.86
CA SER A 569 2.23 -21.90 -3.35
C SER A 569 2.45 -22.98 -2.31
N SER A 570 1.98 -22.81 -1.08
CA SER A 570 2.20 -23.69 0.06
C SER A 570 0.88 -24.14 0.71
N ASP A 571 0.94 -25.19 1.52
CA ASP A 571 -0.20 -25.66 2.33
C ASP A 571 -0.51 -24.70 3.51
N GLU A 572 0.26 -23.63 3.67
CA GLU A 572 0.06 -22.62 4.70
C GLU A 572 -0.56 -21.36 4.10
N MET A 573 -1.53 -20.77 4.81
CA MET A 573 -2.14 -19.49 4.46
C MET A 573 -1.07 -18.41 4.36
N GLU A 574 -0.96 -17.77 3.21
CA GLU A 574 -0.02 -16.69 2.96
C GLU A 574 -0.64 -15.31 3.27
N PRO A 575 0.20 -14.31 3.61
CA PRO A 575 -0.28 -12.94 3.73
C PRO A 575 -0.95 -12.47 2.42
N MET A 576 -2.05 -11.73 2.54
CA MET A 576 -2.79 -11.16 1.39
C MET A 576 -3.30 -12.20 0.37
N GLU A 577 -3.35 -13.50 0.73
CA GLU A 577 -3.87 -14.54 -0.16
C GLU A 577 -5.35 -14.32 -0.46
N TYR A 578 -6.14 -14.05 0.58
CA TYR A 578 -7.56 -13.71 0.45
C TYR A 578 -7.76 -12.24 0.80
N GLY A 579 -8.23 -11.46 -0.17
CA GLY A 579 -8.45 -10.04 0.01
C GLY A 579 -8.73 -9.33 -1.31
N ILE A 580 -8.98 -8.04 -1.18
CA ILE A 580 -9.17 -7.13 -2.32
C ILE A 580 -8.19 -5.98 -2.16
N ILE A 581 -7.40 -5.73 -3.19
CA ILE A 581 -6.52 -4.58 -3.30
C ILE A 581 -7.01 -3.68 -4.43
N ARG A 582 -7.05 -2.37 -4.18
CA ARG A 582 -7.49 -1.37 -5.16
C ARG A 582 -6.73 -1.47 -6.49
N ASN A 583 -7.32 -0.94 -7.53
CA ASN A 583 -6.76 -0.86 -8.88
C ASN A 583 -6.43 -2.23 -9.53
N ASN A 584 -6.83 -3.34 -8.91
CA ASN A 584 -6.72 -4.69 -9.45
C ASN A 584 -8.00 -5.12 -10.16
N PHE A 585 -7.84 -6.10 -11.03
CA PHE A 585 -8.93 -6.72 -11.78
C PHE A 585 -8.98 -8.20 -11.43
N TYR A 586 -10.06 -8.62 -10.78
CA TYR A 586 -10.31 -10.00 -10.37
C TYR A 586 -11.28 -10.66 -11.32
N LYS A 587 -10.88 -11.78 -11.90
CA LYS A 587 -11.69 -12.59 -12.80
C LYS A 587 -12.18 -13.81 -12.04
N ILE A 588 -13.49 -13.96 -11.95
CA ILE A 588 -14.14 -15.09 -11.26
C ILE A 588 -14.97 -15.80 -12.30
N HIS A 589 -14.39 -16.80 -12.95
CA HIS A 589 -15.02 -17.55 -14.03
C HIS A 589 -15.25 -18.99 -13.61
N ILE A 590 -16.51 -19.37 -13.39
CA ILE A 590 -16.87 -20.73 -12.97
C ILE A 590 -16.75 -21.66 -14.18
N VAL A 591 -15.79 -22.57 -14.13
CA VAL A 591 -15.50 -23.54 -15.20
C VAL A 591 -16.02 -24.94 -14.89
N GLY A 592 -16.33 -25.23 -13.61
CA GLY A 592 -16.83 -26.53 -13.20
C GLY A 592 -17.55 -26.52 -11.85
N ILE A 593 -18.32 -27.58 -11.61
CA ILE A 593 -18.99 -27.87 -10.34
C ILE A 593 -18.74 -29.33 -10.00
N SER A 594 -18.25 -29.61 -8.80
CA SER A 594 -17.92 -30.95 -8.35
C SER A 594 -19.05 -31.65 -7.59
N GLY A 595 -20.04 -30.90 -7.12
CA GLY A 595 -21.16 -31.43 -6.34
C GLY A 595 -22.26 -30.41 -6.10
N ILE A 596 -23.34 -30.79 -5.44
CA ILE A 596 -24.32 -29.82 -4.94
C ILE A 596 -23.74 -29.08 -3.73
N GLY A 597 -24.02 -27.79 -3.64
CA GLY A 597 -23.61 -26.93 -2.52
C GLY A 597 -24.47 -27.13 -1.27
N HIS A 598 -24.74 -26.07 -0.55
CA HIS A 598 -25.55 -26.04 0.67
C HIS A 598 -27.03 -25.72 0.38
N SER A 599 -27.94 -26.26 1.20
CA SER A 599 -29.38 -25.98 1.07
C SER A 599 -29.76 -24.59 1.57
N SER A 600 -28.91 -24.00 2.36
CA SER A 600 -29.02 -22.63 2.86
C SER A 600 -27.62 -22.14 3.11
N ILE A 601 -27.43 -20.82 2.96
CA ILE A 601 -26.18 -20.22 3.43
C ILE A 601 -26.35 -20.02 4.93
N VAL A 602 -25.98 -21.03 5.67
CA VAL A 602 -25.73 -20.86 7.09
C VAL A 602 -24.27 -20.48 7.20
N PRO A 603 -23.91 -19.44 7.96
CA PRO A 603 -22.53 -19.20 8.31
C PRO A 603 -22.01 -20.47 9.00
N GLU A 604 -21.34 -21.35 8.27
CA GLU A 604 -20.51 -22.36 8.90
C GLU A 604 -19.40 -21.58 9.57
N ILE A 605 -19.61 -21.38 10.84
CA ILE A 605 -18.77 -20.60 11.71
C ILE A 605 -17.34 -21.10 11.54
N MET A 606 -16.53 -20.23 10.92
CA MET A 606 -15.09 -20.11 11.10
C MET A 606 -14.37 -21.41 11.45
N ARG A 607 -13.98 -22.15 10.46
CA ARG A 607 -12.95 -23.16 10.63
C ARG A 607 -11.64 -22.61 10.12
N ASP A 608 -10.58 -22.92 10.84
CA ASP A 608 -9.24 -22.38 10.75
C ASP A 608 -8.49 -22.67 9.44
N ASN A 609 -9.14 -23.15 8.39
CA ASN A 609 -8.48 -23.64 7.19
C ASN A 609 -8.96 -22.89 5.95
N TYR A 610 -8.13 -22.91 4.93
CA TYR A 610 -8.31 -22.28 3.61
C TYR A 610 -9.77 -22.05 3.23
N PRO A 611 -10.20 -20.81 3.03
CA PRO A 611 -11.60 -20.47 2.78
C PRO A 611 -12.24 -21.28 1.64
N ASN A 612 -11.49 -21.56 0.57
CA ASN A 612 -12.01 -22.28 -0.60
C ASN A 612 -11.76 -23.80 -0.59
N SER A 613 -11.15 -24.38 0.45
CA SER A 613 -10.81 -25.81 0.47
C SER A 613 -11.98 -26.78 0.36
N TYR A 614 -13.20 -26.29 0.56
CA TYR A 614 -14.45 -27.07 0.46
C TYR A 614 -15.41 -26.50 -0.58
N ALA A 615 -14.95 -25.67 -1.50
CA ALA A 615 -15.78 -25.12 -2.55
C ALA A 615 -16.10 -26.22 -3.56
N ASP A 616 -17.40 -26.55 -3.72
CA ASP A 616 -17.89 -27.44 -4.81
C ASP A 616 -17.88 -26.72 -6.18
N VAL A 617 -17.31 -25.51 -6.25
CA VAL A 617 -17.19 -24.66 -7.45
C VAL A 617 -15.74 -24.58 -7.88
N ILE A 618 -15.46 -24.86 -9.13
CA ILE A 618 -14.15 -24.75 -9.75
C ILE A 618 -14.10 -23.42 -10.49
N VAL A 619 -13.21 -22.55 -10.07
CA VAL A 619 -13.01 -21.19 -10.62
C VAL A 619 -11.70 -21.12 -11.37
N ASP A 620 -11.71 -20.53 -12.55
CA ASP A 620 -10.54 -20.09 -13.31
C ASP A 620 -10.31 -18.58 -13.02
N HIS A 621 -9.06 -18.20 -12.78
CA HIS A 621 -8.66 -16.86 -12.31
C HIS A 621 -8.01 -16.01 -13.40
#